data_7f55e6d97782759b1afe415aed7dbb3a
#
_entry.id   7f55e6d97782759b1afe415aed7dbb3a
#
_cell.length_a   1.000
_cell.length_b   1.000
_cell.length_c   1.000
_cell.angle_alpha   90.00
_cell.angle_beta   90.00
_cell.angle_gamma   90.00
#
_symmetry.space_group_name_H-M   'P 1'
#
loop_
_entity.id
_entity.type
_entity.pdbx_description
1 polymer ?
#
loop_
_entity_poly.entity_id
_entity_poly.type
_entity_poly.pdbx_seq_one_letter_code
_entity_poly.pdbx_strand_id
1 'polypeptide(L)'
;MFFCVNNEFSNLNSVVLGIGSDFGGVPAIKDVYDPHSRENVIQGTFPNESEVVQELNQFNLILKKYGIKTYRPKNIRGLNQVFTRDIGFVIDDFFFISNVINERKKEFSAIEYILSSYNSEKIISLESDVNIEGGDVIISGDKIFIGFSDDDDFKKYKVARTNINGVNFLDNFFLKKKIIPVQLNKSDFSIKDNCLHLDCCFQPLG
;
A
#
# COMPACT_ATOMS: atom_id res chain seq x y z
N MET A 1 -14.32 13.28 10.02
CA MET A 1 -13.21 12.33 10.31
C MET A 1 -11.92 13.12 10.19
N PHE A 2 -10.92 12.82 11.01
CA PHE A 2 -9.63 13.49 10.96
C PHE A 2 -8.54 12.42 10.77
N PHE A 3 -7.71 12.58 9.74
CA PHE A 3 -6.53 11.76 9.53
C PHE A 3 -5.30 12.59 9.88
N CYS A 4 -4.33 12.00 10.57
CA CYS A 4 -3.04 12.63 10.80
C CYS A 4 -2.02 11.54 11.08
N VAL A 5 -1.05 11.43 10.18
CA VAL A 5 0.07 10.48 10.31
C VAL A 5 1.36 11.25 10.11
N ASN A 6 2.14 11.37 11.17
CA ASN A 6 3.45 12.02 11.15
C ASN A 6 4.60 11.09 11.52
N ASN A 7 4.31 9.85 11.88
CA ASN A 7 5.30 8.78 12.08
C ASN A 7 4.60 7.41 12.11
N GLU A 8 5.40 6.33 12.04
CA GLU A 8 4.93 4.93 12.00
C GLU A 8 4.96 4.24 13.38
N PHE A 9 5.33 4.93 14.45
CA PHE A 9 5.56 4.32 15.77
C PHE A 9 4.77 4.96 16.93
N SER A 10 4.02 6.02 16.69
CA SER A 10 3.09 6.59 17.67
C SER A 10 1.87 5.71 17.88
N ASN A 11 1.12 5.98 18.95
CA ASN A 11 -0.10 5.25 19.24
C ASN A 11 -1.09 5.31 18.07
N LEU A 12 -1.46 4.13 17.57
CA LEU A 12 -2.42 4.00 16.49
C LEU A 12 -3.84 4.29 17.03
N ASN A 13 -4.54 5.23 16.43
CA ASN A 13 -5.92 5.58 16.80
C ASN A 13 -6.95 4.93 15.87
N SER A 14 -6.65 4.89 14.59
CA SER A 14 -7.53 4.28 13.59
C SER A 14 -6.75 3.77 12.38
N VAL A 15 -7.30 2.77 11.70
CA VAL A 15 -6.68 2.15 10.53
C VAL A 15 -7.72 1.67 9.53
N VAL A 16 -7.38 1.71 8.26
CA VAL A 16 -8.11 0.97 7.22
C VAL A 16 -7.48 -0.42 7.12
N LEU A 17 -8.23 -1.42 7.55
CA LEU A 17 -7.79 -2.82 7.54
C LEU A 17 -8.47 -3.56 6.39
N GLY A 18 -7.69 -4.18 5.53
CA GLY A 18 -8.16 -4.95 4.38
C GLY A 18 -9.12 -6.08 4.74
N ILE A 19 -9.78 -6.64 3.73
CA ILE A 19 -10.66 -7.82 3.84
C ILE A 19 -10.15 -8.94 2.94
N GLY A 20 -10.37 -10.19 3.37
CA GLY A 20 -10.01 -11.39 2.61
C GLY A 20 -11.17 -12.01 1.82
N SER A 21 -12.39 -11.48 1.96
CA SER A 21 -13.56 -12.04 1.29
C SER A 21 -13.56 -11.77 -0.21
N ASP A 22 -13.98 -12.77 -0.98
CA ASP A 22 -14.18 -12.67 -2.43
C ASP A 22 -12.94 -12.19 -3.23
N PHE A 23 -11.71 -12.45 -2.75
CA PHE A 23 -10.49 -11.95 -3.40
C PHE A 23 -10.15 -12.64 -4.74
N GLY A 24 -10.95 -13.62 -5.15
CA GLY A 24 -10.78 -14.33 -6.44
C GLY A 24 -10.08 -15.68 -6.33
N GLY A 25 -9.64 -16.08 -5.14
CA GLY A 25 -8.98 -17.37 -4.89
C GLY A 25 -7.54 -17.43 -5.40
N VAL A 26 -7.05 -18.66 -5.62
CA VAL A 26 -5.68 -18.89 -6.13
C VAL A 26 -5.60 -18.45 -7.60
N PRO A 27 -4.72 -17.50 -7.95
CA PRO A 27 -4.61 -17.02 -9.31
C PRO A 27 -3.97 -18.06 -10.24
N ALA A 28 -4.24 -17.98 -11.53
CA ALA A 28 -3.49 -18.77 -12.50
C ALA A 28 -2.05 -18.24 -12.60
N ILE A 29 -1.07 -19.14 -12.77
CA ILE A 29 0.38 -18.78 -12.79
C ILE A 29 0.69 -17.66 -13.81
N LYS A 30 0.01 -17.65 -14.95
CA LYS A 30 0.19 -16.62 -15.98
C LYS A 30 -0.26 -15.22 -15.56
N ASP A 31 -1.14 -15.13 -14.56
CA ASP A 31 -1.70 -13.86 -14.07
C ASP A 31 -0.93 -13.33 -12.83
N VAL A 32 0.07 -14.10 -12.35
CA VAL A 32 0.89 -13.74 -11.20
C VAL A 32 2.17 -13.07 -11.68
N TYR A 33 2.37 -11.83 -11.29
CA TYR A 33 3.55 -11.01 -11.63
C TYR A 33 4.55 -10.87 -10.47
N ASP A 34 4.11 -10.99 -9.22
CA ASP A 34 5.00 -10.96 -8.06
C ASP A 34 5.68 -12.34 -7.87
N PRO A 35 7.03 -12.40 -7.75
CA PRO A 35 7.75 -13.66 -7.67
C PRO A 35 7.45 -14.47 -6.41
N HIS A 36 7.15 -13.83 -5.26
CA HIS A 36 6.75 -14.54 -4.05
C HIS A 36 5.39 -15.20 -4.20
N SER A 37 4.42 -14.49 -4.74
CA SER A 37 3.09 -15.05 -5.04
C SER A 37 3.19 -16.19 -6.05
N ARG A 38 4.04 -16.06 -7.07
CA ARG A 38 4.30 -17.12 -8.06
C ARG A 38 4.85 -18.37 -7.41
N GLU A 39 5.84 -18.24 -6.52
CA GLU A 39 6.40 -19.39 -5.80
C GLU A 39 5.33 -20.08 -4.95
N ASN A 40 4.53 -19.33 -4.19
CA ASN A 40 3.44 -19.88 -3.38
C ASN A 40 2.39 -20.62 -4.23
N VAL A 41 2.04 -20.10 -5.41
CA VAL A 41 1.12 -20.80 -6.34
C VAL A 41 1.74 -22.11 -6.83
N ILE A 42 3.03 -22.11 -7.23
CA ILE A 42 3.74 -23.31 -7.71
C ILE A 42 3.84 -24.36 -6.61
N GLN A 43 4.13 -23.94 -5.37
CA GLN A 43 4.27 -24.84 -4.22
C GLN A 43 2.93 -25.29 -3.62
N GLY A 44 1.80 -24.71 -4.07
CA GLY A 44 0.48 -24.99 -3.49
C GLY A 44 0.30 -24.41 -2.09
N THR A 45 1.09 -23.40 -1.72
CA THR A 45 1.04 -22.71 -0.42
C THR A 45 0.40 -21.32 -0.49
N PHE A 46 -0.18 -20.98 -1.65
CA PHE A 46 -0.95 -19.73 -1.76
C PHE A 46 -2.16 -19.79 -0.82
N PRO A 47 -2.36 -18.78 0.04
CA PRO A 47 -3.39 -18.84 1.07
C PRO A 47 -4.80 -18.95 0.46
N ASN A 48 -5.64 -19.73 1.09
CA ASN A 48 -7.05 -19.80 0.70
C ASN A 48 -7.87 -18.67 1.34
N GLU A 49 -9.03 -18.38 0.78
CA GLU A 49 -9.87 -17.26 1.22
C GLU A 49 -10.29 -17.37 2.69
N SER A 50 -10.63 -18.57 3.15
CA SER A 50 -11.08 -18.77 4.53
C SER A 50 -9.98 -18.48 5.55
N GLU A 51 -8.72 -18.80 5.23
CA GLU A 51 -7.57 -18.50 6.07
C GLU A 51 -7.34 -16.97 6.15
N VAL A 52 -7.30 -16.30 5.01
CA VAL A 52 -7.13 -14.83 4.95
C VAL A 52 -8.25 -14.10 5.69
N VAL A 53 -9.51 -14.54 5.52
CA VAL A 53 -10.66 -13.98 6.24
C VAL A 53 -10.51 -14.17 7.74
N GLN A 54 -10.11 -15.37 8.18
CA GLN A 54 -9.93 -15.68 9.60
C GLN A 54 -8.82 -14.81 10.22
N GLU A 55 -7.66 -14.73 9.58
CA GLU A 55 -6.51 -13.96 10.07
C GLU A 55 -6.84 -12.46 10.17
N LEU A 56 -7.40 -11.86 9.12
CA LEU A 56 -7.79 -10.45 9.14
C LEU A 56 -8.90 -10.15 10.15
N ASN A 57 -9.81 -11.08 10.39
CA ASN A 57 -10.84 -10.91 11.42
C ASN A 57 -10.25 -11.03 12.83
N GLN A 58 -9.32 -11.95 13.06
CA GLN A 58 -8.59 -12.03 14.33
C GLN A 58 -7.78 -10.77 14.59
N PHE A 59 -7.06 -10.28 13.58
CA PHE A 59 -6.31 -9.04 13.68
C PHE A 59 -7.24 -7.84 13.99
N ASN A 60 -8.40 -7.76 13.35
CA ASN A 60 -9.42 -6.76 13.66
C ASN A 60 -9.89 -6.82 15.13
N LEU A 61 -10.08 -8.01 15.68
CA LEU A 61 -10.47 -8.19 17.09
C LEU A 61 -9.36 -7.69 18.03
N ILE A 62 -8.09 -7.97 17.70
CA ILE A 62 -6.94 -7.47 18.46
C ILE A 62 -6.90 -5.94 18.44
N LEU A 63 -7.01 -5.32 17.29
CA LEU A 63 -7.03 -3.86 17.15
C LEU A 63 -8.14 -3.24 17.99
N LYS A 64 -9.35 -3.79 17.92
CA LYS A 64 -10.51 -3.34 18.72
C LYS A 64 -10.28 -3.51 20.23
N LYS A 65 -9.63 -4.59 20.66
CA LYS A 65 -9.27 -4.81 22.07
C LYS A 65 -8.35 -3.71 22.62
N TYR A 66 -7.49 -3.15 21.75
CA TYR A 66 -6.63 -2.01 22.10
C TYR A 66 -7.29 -0.63 21.86
N GLY A 67 -8.60 -0.59 21.60
CA GLY A 67 -9.35 0.65 21.40
C GLY A 67 -9.13 1.30 20.03
N ILE A 68 -8.47 0.61 19.10
CA ILE A 68 -8.17 1.13 17.75
C ILE A 68 -9.42 1.02 16.89
N LYS A 69 -9.81 2.13 16.28
CA LYS A 69 -10.94 2.17 15.35
C LYS A 69 -10.53 1.59 14.01
N THR A 70 -11.23 0.54 13.56
CA THR A 70 -10.97 -0.09 12.27
C THR A 70 -12.04 0.29 11.25
N TYR A 71 -11.62 0.64 10.04
CA TYR A 71 -12.46 0.79 8.86
C TYR A 71 -12.15 -0.38 7.92
N ARG A 72 -13.18 -0.91 7.25
CA ARG A 72 -13.02 -2.05 6.33
C ARG A 72 -13.49 -1.65 4.93
N PRO A 73 -12.79 -2.05 3.86
CA PRO A 73 -13.28 -1.86 2.51
C PRO A 73 -14.70 -2.43 2.32
N LYS A 74 -15.49 -1.82 1.46
CA LYS A 74 -16.72 -2.47 0.95
C LYS A 74 -16.29 -3.65 0.09
N ASN A 75 -16.87 -4.83 0.32
CA ASN A 75 -16.53 -6.01 -0.46
C ASN A 75 -16.91 -5.85 -1.94
N ILE A 76 -15.93 -6.03 -2.82
CA ILE A 76 -16.10 -6.08 -4.27
C ILE A 76 -15.67 -7.47 -4.75
N ARG A 77 -16.64 -8.22 -5.25
CA ARG A 77 -16.43 -9.62 -5.66
C ARG A 77 -15.33 -9.74 -6.74
N GLY A 78 -14.43 -10.69 -6.54
CA GLY A 78 -13.32 -10.97 -7.44
C GLY A 78 -12.17 -9.96 -7.40
N LEU A 79 -12.11 -9.14 -6.34
CA LEU A 79 -11.08 -8.13 -6.16
C LEU A 79 -10.30 -8.40 -4.87
N ASN A 80 -8.95 -8.43 -4.97
CA ASN A 80 -8.10 -8.54 -3.80
C ASN A 80 -8.08 -7.20 -3.04
N GLN A 81 -8.63 -7.19 -1.82
CA GLN A 81 -8.76 -6.01 -0.98
C GLN A 81 -8.01 -6.15 0.35
N VAL A 82 -7.01 -7.02 0.38
CA VAL A 82 -6.18 -7.28 1.57
C VAL A 82 -5.24 -6.11 1.85
N PHE A 83 -4.59 -5.56 0.82
CA PHE A 83 -3.48 -4.61 0.94
C PHE A 83 -3.95 -3.17 0.75
N THR A 84 -4.72 -2.66 1.72
CA THR A 84 -5.27 -1.29 1.67
C THR A 84 -4.21 -0.21 1.80
N ARG A 85 -3.02 -0.52 2.34
CA ARG A 85 -1.91 0.42 2.44
C ARG A 85 -1.46 0.93 1.07
N ASP A 86 -1.49 0.08 0.05
CA ASP A 86 -0.94 0.42 -1.26
C ASP A 86 -1.83 1.38 -2.06
N ILE A 87 -3.15 1.33 -1.84
CA ILE A 87 -4.13 2.11 -2.64
C ILE A 87 -4.30 3.55 -2.18
N GLY A 88 -3.68 3.93 -1.07
CA GLY A 88 -3.69 5.29 -0.55
C GLY A 88 -2.95 5.37 0.78
N PHE A 89 -2.37 6.53 1.06
CA PHE A 89 -1.59 6.77 2.25
C PHE A 89 -1.84 8.18 2.81
N VAL A 90 -1.47 8.36 4.08
CA VAL A 90 -1.63 9.65 4.77
C VAL A 90 -0.26 10.18 5.17
N ILE A 91 0.02 11.44 4.86
CA ILE A 91 1.18 12.20 5.39
C ILE A 91 0.64 13.47 6.03
N ASP A 92 0.94 13.68 7.29
CA ASP A 92 0.32 14.70 8.14
C ASP A 92 -1.22 14.59 8.05
N ASP A 93 -1.91 15.61 7.60
CA ASP A 93 -3.37 15.61 7.41
C ASP A 93 -3.80 15.50 5.92
N PHE A 94 -2.93 15.10 5.03
CA PHE A 94 -3.22 14.86 3.62
C PHE A 94 -3.39 13.38 3.33
N PHE A 95 -4.46 13.00 2.65
CA PHE A 95 -4.65 11.68 2.09
C PHE A 95 -4.29 11.69 0.61
N PHE A 96 -3.37 10.84 0.22
CA PHE A 96 -2.94 10.67 -1.17
C PHE A 96 -3.61 9.43 -1.75
N ILE A 97 -4.26 9.57 -2.92
CA ILE A 97 -4.79 8.46 -3.69
C ILE A 97 -3.66 7.93 -4.56
N SER A 98 -3.26 6.68 -4.34
CA SER A 98 -2.18 6.04 -5.09
C SER A 98 -2.54 5.81 -6.55
N ASN A 99 -1.60 6.07 -7.47
CA ASN A 99 -1.67 5.58 -8.84
C ASN A 99 -1.15 4.14 -8.89
N VAL A 100 -2.04 3.20 -8.55
CA VAL A 100 -1.74 1.77 -8.58
C VAL A 100 -1.79 1.20 -10.01
N ILE A 101 -1.24 0.00 -10.19
CA ILE A 101 -1.36 -0.74 -11.46
C ILE A 101 -2.83 -0.95 -11.86
N ASN A 102 -3.08 -1.15 -13.15
CA ASN A 102 -4.44 -1.21 -13.71
C ASN A 102 -5.33 -2.27 -13.04
N GLU A 103 -4.77 -3.41 -12.65
CA GLU A 103 -5.46 -4.51 -12.00
C GLU A 103 -6.01 -4.13 -10.62
N ARG A 104 -5.40 -3.14 -9.97
CA ARG A 104 -5.74 -2.69 -8.61
C ARG A 104 -6.59 -1.41 -8.56
N LYS A 105 -6.77 -0.71 -9.67
CA LYS A 105 -7.46 0.60 -9.70
C LYS A 105 -8.86 0.58 -9.08
N LYS A 106 -9.58 -0.53 -9.19
CA LYS A 106 -10.92 -0.67 -8.62
C LYS A 106 -10.93 -0.78 -7.09
N GLU A 107 -9.80 -1.14 -6.47
CA GLU A 107 -9.72 -1.31 -5.02
C GLU A 107 -10.03 -0.01 -4.27
N PHE A 108 -9.64 1.15 -4.82
CA PHE A 108 -9.90 2.45 -4.20
C PHE A 108 -11.40 2.73 -3.98
N SER A 109 -12.27 2.35 -4.92
CA SER A 109 -13.72 2.56 -4.78
C SER A 109 -14.32 1.88 -3.55
N ALA A 110 -13.69 0.84 -3.04
CA ALA A 110 -14.12 0.14 -1.84
C ALA A 110 -13.89 0.96 -0.54
N ILE A 111 -13.00 1.95 -0.57
CA ILE A 111 -12.67 2.80 0.58
C ILE A 111 -13.15 4.25 0.43
N GLU A 112 -13.65 4.67 -0.73
CA GLU A 112 -14.13 6.04 -0.98
C GLU A 112 -15.13 6.53 0.08
N TYR A 113 -15.99 5.65 0.60
CA TYR A 113 -16.96 6.01 1.63
C TYR A 113 -16.28 6.49 2.94
N ILE A 114 -15.04 6.06 3.20
CA ILE A 114 -14.25 6.48 4.37
C ILE A 114 -13.86 7.96 4.21
N LEU A 115 -13.58 8.36 2.97
CA LEU A 115 -13.13 9.71 2.64
C LEU A 115 -14.29 10.69 2.48
N SER A 116 -15.54 10.23 2.32
CA SER A 116 -16.70 11.07 2.04
C SER A 116 -16.99 12.15 3.09
N SER A 117 -16.51 11.95 4.33
CA SER A 117 -16.64 12.92 5.43
C SER A 117 -15.33 13.68 5.70
N TYR A 118 -14.32 13.51 4.88
CA TYR A 118 -13.03 14.21 5.01
C TYR A 118 -13.02 15.51 4.20
N ASN A 119 -12.14 16.45 4.58
CA ASN A 119 -11.98 17.68 3.82
C ASN A 119 -11.42 17.36 2.43
N SER A 120 -12.19 17.69 1.37
CA SER A 120 -11.80 17.40 -0.01
C SER A 120 -10.48 18.08 -0.44
N GLU A 121 -10.15 19.25 0.13
CA GLU A 121 -8.87 19.94 -0.14
C GLU A 121 -7.65 19.19 0.41
N LYS A 122 -7.87 18.24 1.31
CA LYS A 122 -6.83 17.37 1.88
C LYS A 122 -6.75 16.00 1.21
N ILE A 123 -7.57 15.74 0.21
CA ILE A 123 -7.52 14.53 -0.61
C ILE A 123 -6.80 14.87 -1.91
N ILE A 124 -5.62 14.29 -2.08
CA ILE A 124 -4.72 14.58 -3.21
C ILE A 124 -4.80 13.42 -4.20
N SER A 125 -5.22 13.71 -5.42
CA SER A 125 -5.10 12.80 -6.55
C SER A 125 -3.77 13.08 -7.26
N LEU A 126 -3.02 12.02 -7.54
CA LEU A 126 -1.74 12.13 -8.23
C LEU A 126 -1.94 12.28 -9.74
N GLU A 127 -1.08 13.03 -10.40
CA GLU A 127 -1.03 13.12 -11.87
C GLU A 127 -0.67 11.76 -12.48
N SER A 128 -1.01 11.54 -13.74
CA SER A 128 -0.94 10.21 -14.37
C SER A 128 0.47 9.62 -14.49
N ASP A 129 1.50 10.45 -14.49
CA ASP A 129 2.91 10.08 -14.56
C ASP A 129 3.59 10.02 -13.17
N VAL A 130 2.88 10.43 -12.11
CA VAL A 130 3.30 10.36 -10.71
C VAL A 130 2.78 9.08 -10.10
N ASN A 131 3.63 8.06 -9.96
CA ASN A 131 3.25 6.78 -9.38
C ASN A 131 3.86 6.64 -7.98
N ILE A 132 3.00 6.46 -6.98
CA ILE A 132 3.38 6.19 -5.59
C ILE A 132 2.37 5.19 -5.03
N GLU A 133 2.84 4.04 -4.53
CA GLU A 133 2.04 3.15 -3.69
C GLU A 133 2.41 3.35 -2.22
N GLY A 134 1.44 3.28 -1.32
CA GLY A 134 1.64 3.60 0.09
C GLY A 134 2.62 2.68 0.83
N GLY A 135 2.84 1.45 0.35
CA GLY A 135 3.87 0.55 0.87
C GLY A 135 5.30 1.06 0.70
N ASP A 136 5.52 1.99 -0.23
CA ASP A 136 6.81 2.65 -0.45
C ASP A 136 6.99 3.92 0.40
N VAL A 137 5.96 4.38 1.13
CA VAL A 137 6.01 5.63 1.90
C VAL A 137 6.07 5.35 3.38
N ILE A 138 7.17 5.75 4.03
CA ILE A 138 7.41 5.55 5.46
C ILE A 138 7.77 6.89 6.12
N ILE A 139 7.02 7.27 7.15
CA ILE A 139 7.11 8.58 7.78
C ILE A 139 7.78 8.47 9.15
N SER A 140 8.72 9.37 9.41
CA SER A 140 9.38 9.48 10.72
C SER A 140 9.63 10.96 11.05
N GLY A 141 8.61 11.61 11.61
CA GLY A 141 8.65 13.02 11.98
C GLY A 141 8.82 13.96 10.78
N ASP A 142 9.96 14.61 10.72
CA ASP A 142 10.34 15.51 9.63
C ASP A 142 10.92 14.79 8.39
N LYS A 143 11.02 13.46 8.43
CA LYS A 143 11.57 12.64 7.34
C LYS A 143 10.48 11.79 6.70
N ILE A 144 10.54 11.68 5.37
CA ILE A 144 9.77 10.73 4.58
C ILE A 144 10.76 9.87 3.80
N PHE A 145 10.82 8.59 4.12
CA PHE A 145 11.54 7.61 3.33
C PHE A 145 10.60 7.14 2.22
N ILE A 146 11.08 7.13 0.99
CA ILE A 146 10.30 6.70 -0.16
C ILE A 146 11.07 5.69 -0.99
N GLY A 147 10.54 4.46 -1.06
CA GLY A 147 11.02 3.43 -1.96
C GLY A 147 10.68 3.81 -3.40
N PHE A 148 11.63 3.62 -4.33
CA PHE A 148 11.36 3.88 -5.74
C PHE A 148 12.15 2.95 -6.65
N SER A 149 11.73 2.88 -7.89
CA SER A 149 12.44 2.23 -8.98
C SER A 149 12.96 3.29 -9.93
N ASP A 150 14.16 3.08 -10.49
CA ASP A 150 14.62 3.92 -11.59
C ASP A 150 13.75 3.73 -12.85
N ASP A 151 13.96 4.60 -13.83
CA ASP A 151 13.13 4.62 -15.04
C ASP A 151 13.19 3.34 -15.87
N ASP A 152 14.34 2.66 -15.86
CA ASP A 152 14.54 1.44 -16.62
C ASP A 152 13.80 0.28 -15.97
N ASP A 153 13.95 0.12 -14.66
CA ASP A 153 13.25 -0.91 -13.89
C ASP A 153 11.74 -0.62 -13.84
N PHE A 154 11.33 0.65 -13.71
CA PHE A 154 9.92 1.02 -13.68
C PHE A 154 9.19 0.69 -14.99
N LYS A 155 9.85 0.83 -16.13
CA LYS A 155 9.31 0.45 -17.45
C LYS A 155 9.32 -1.06 -17.68
N LYS A 156 10.28 -1.76 -17.08
CA LYS A 156 10.56 -3.17 -17.34
C LYS A 156 9.76 -4.12 -16.46
N TYR A 157 9.63 -3.80 -15.17
CA TYR A 157 9.06 -4.72 -14.18
C TYR A 157 7.71 -4.24 -13.67
N LYS A 158 6.74 -5.14 -13.66
CA LYS A 158 5.40 -4.87 -13.15
C LYS A 158 5.36 -4.70 -11.62
N VAL A 159 6.34 -5.27 -10.91
CA VAL A 159 6.53 -5.07 -9.47
C VAL A 159 7.12 -3.70 -9.11
N ALA A 160 7.57 -2.91 -10.08
CA ALA A 160 7.95 -1.52 -9.84
C ALA A 160 6.70 -0.66 -9.72
N ARG A 161 6.51 -0.01 -8.56
CA ARG A 161 5.25 0.64 -8.19
C ARG A 161 5.36 2.13 -7.97
N THR A 162 6.50 2.59 -7.52
CA THR A 162 6.81 3.99 -7.28
C THR A 162 7.95 4.41 -8.18
N ASN A 163 7.79 5.52 -8.89
CA ASN A 163 8.77 6.05 -9.83
C ASN A 163 9.46 7.32 -9.29
N ILE A 164 10.46 7.80 -10.01
CA ILE A 164 11.20 9.02 -9.64
C ILE A 164 10.31 10.27 -9.62
N ASN A 165 9.26 10.33 -10.48
CA ASN A 165 8.30 11.44 -10.47
C ASN A 165 7.54 11.47 -9.13
N GLY A 166 7.24 10.32 -8.53
CA GLY A 166 6.65 10.22 -7.20
C GLY A 166 7.55 10.81 -6.12
N VAL A 167 8.85 10.53 -6.17
CA VAL A 167 9.84 11.12 -5.26
C VAL A 167 9.85 12.64 -5.40
N ASN A 168 9.97 13.14 -6.62
CA ASN A 168 10.02 14.58 -6.93
C ASN A 168 8.73 15.29 -6.52
N PHE A 169 7.58 14.63 -6.70
CA PHE A 169 6.28 15.18 -6.29
C PHE A 169 6.23 15.41 -4.78
N LEU A 170 6.63 14.42 -3.96
CA LEU A 170 6.61 14.56 -2.50
C LEU A 170 7.64 15.59 -2.01
N ASP A 171 8.80 15.69 -2.65
CA ASP A 171 9.83 16.69 -2.30
C ASP A 171 9.33 18.11 -2.56
N ASN A 172 8.64 18.34 -3.66
CA ASN A 172 8.00 19.62 -3.97
C ASN A 172 6.78 19.92 -3.10
N PHE A 173 6.01 18.91 -2.71
CA PHE A 173 4.78 19.09 -1.92
C PHE A 173 5.10 19.40 -0.45
N PHE A 174 6.13 18.76 0.13
CA PHE A 174 6.48 18.88 1.54
C PHE A 174 7.77 19.68 1.76
N LEU A 175 7.77 20.99 1.53
CA LEU A 175 8.94 21.88 1.66
C LEU A 175 9.63 21.88 3.05
N LYS A 176 8.92 21.43 4.09
CA LYS A 176 9.42 21.36 5.47
C LYS A 176 9.83 19.97 5.91
N LYS A 177 9.66 18.96 5.07
CA LYS A 177 10.07 17.58 5.34
C LYS A 177 11.28 17.22 4.49
N LYS A 178 12.13 16.37 5.02
CA LYS A 178 13.27 15.82 4.28
C LYS A 178 12.83 14.53 3.57
N ILE A 179 12.79 14.56 2.25
CA ILE A 179 12.57 13.34 1.45
C ILE A 179 13.88 12.56 1.35
N ILE A 180 13.81 11.27 1.66
CA ILE A 180 14.94 10.33 1.61
C ILE A 180 14.57 9.21 0.64
N PRO A 181 14.99 9.32 -0.63
CA PRO A 181 14.70 8.29 -1.61
C PRO A 181 15.57 7.05 -1.36
N VAL A 182 14.95 5.87 -1.51
CA VAL A 182 15.59 4.56 -1.38
C VAL A 182 15.32 3.78 -2.66
N GLN A 183 16.33 3.59 -3.49
CA GLN A 183 16.16 2.77 -4.69
C GLN A 183 16.04 1.30 -4.30
N LEU A 184 14.98 0.64 -4.80
CA LEU A 184 14.68 -0.76 -4.53
C LEU A 184 15.00 -1.61 -5.75
N ASN A 185 15.66 -2.74 -5.52
CA ASN A 185 15.85 -3.74 -6.57
C ASN A 185 14.51 -4.35 -6.97
N LYS A 186 14.28 -4.51 -8.26
CA LYS A 186 13.02 -5.04 -8.82
C LYS A 186 13.27 -6.23 -9.73
N SER A 187 12.42 -7.23 -9.60
CA SER A 187 12.39 -8.39 -10.50
C SER A 187 11.01 -9.05 -10.46
N ASP A 188 10.38 -9.24 -11.62
CA ASP A 188 9.15 -10.04 -11.74
C ASP A 188 9.41 -11.55 -11.62
N PHE A 189 10.69 -11.98 -11.54
CA PHE A 189 11.07 -13.39 -11.66
C PHE A 189 11.90 -13.91 -10.49
N SER A 190 12.76 -13.08 -9.89
CA SER A 190 13.69 -13.49 -8.83
C SER A 190 13.25 -12.92 -7.48
N ILE A 191 12.95 -13.78 -6.52
CA ILE A 191 12.60 -13.39 -5.14
C ILE A 191 13.77 -12.66 -4.47
N LYS A 192 15.00 -13.13 -4.71
CA LYS A 192 16.20 -12.57 -4.06
C LYS A 192 16.55 -11.18 -4.55
N ASP A 193 16.13 -10.84 -5.78
CA ASP A 193 16.44 -9.58 -6.43
C ASP A 193 15.22 -8.65 -6.46
N ASN A 194 14.16 -8.97 -5.69
CA ASN A 194 12.94 -8.19 -5.64
C ASN A 194 12.60 -7.72 -4.23
N CYS A 195 12.43 -6.41 -4.07
CA CYS A 195 11.76 -5.80 -2.93
C CYS A 195 10.51 -5.09 -3.46
N LEU A 196 9.33 -5.64 -3.16
CA LEU A 196 8.07 -5.12 -3.73
C LEU A 196 7.81 -3.68 -3.28
N HIS A 197 7.91 -3.42 -1.98
CA HIS A 197 7.76 -2.11 -1.38
C HIS A 197 8.80 -1.89 -0.28
N LEU A 198 9.02 -0.62 0.10
CA LEU A 198 9.97 -0.26 1.15
C LEU A 198 9.60 -0.87 2.51
N ASP A 199 8.30 -0.97 2.84
CA ASP A 199 7.81 -1.55 4.08
C ASP A 199 8.07 -3.07 4.20
N CYS A 200 8.43 -3.73 3.10
CA CYS A 200 8.87 -5.13 3.12
C CYS A 200 10.27 -5.31 3.75
N CYS A 201 11.09 -4.25 3.81
CA CYS A 201 12.49 -4.35 4.24
C CYS A 201 12.94 -3.26 5.21
N PHE A 202 12.12 -2.23 5.47
CA PHE A 202 12.46 -1.11 6.33
C PHE A 202 11.29 -0.69 7.21
N GLN A 203 11.54 -0.54 8.51
CA GLN A 203 10.59 0.00 9.47
C GLN A 203 11.32 0.83 10.52
N PRO A 204 11.00 2.12 10.73
CA PRO A 204 11.55 2.90 11.82
C PRO A 204 11.04 2.38 13.17
N LEU A 205 11.93 2.32 14.14
CA LEU A 205 11.61 2.05 15.55
C LEU A 205 11.69 3.36 16.32
N GLY A 206 10.66 3.68 17.09
CA GLY A 206 10.57 4.89 17.89
C GLY A 206 11.36 4.88 19.20
#